data_8eb5bcffd113c339c5c8816f55707007
#
_entry.id   8eb5bcffd113c339c5c8816f55707007
#
_cell.length_a   1.000
_cell.length_b   1.000
_cell.length_c   1.000
_cell.angle_alpha   90.00
_cell.angle_beta   90.00
_cell.angle_gamma   90.00
#
_symmetry.space_group_name_H-M   'P 1'
#
loop_
_entity.id
_entity.type
_entity.pdbx_description
1 polymer ?
#
loop_
_entity_poly.entity_id
_entity_poly.type
_entity_poly.pdbx_seq_one_letter_code
_entity_poly.pdbx_strand_id
1 'polypeptide(L)'
;GIVGWIDVPSLELTGLLMAEVDLILATGGPGMVKAAYSSGKPAVGVGAGNVPAIIDSSSDVALAVSSVIHSKTFDNGMVCASEQSVIVLDPIYDQVKAEFAARGCYFLKGEETDRVRKTILIDGSLNNQIVGQSAHRIGELAGIQTPETAKILIGEVDSVEPSEEFAHEKLSPVLAMYRAKDFDDALDKADRLVADGGYGHTASIYLNAVTQREKLDRFAQRMKTCRILVNTPSSQGGIGDLYNFKLAPSLTLGCGSWGGNSVSENVGVKHLLNIKTVAERRENMLWFRAPQKVYFKKGCLPVALREVMDKKRAFIVTDQFLYANGYAKPVTDQLDQMAADVLDVTVGKVTDKVTGLID
;
A
#
# COMPACT_ATOMS: atom_id res chain seq x y z
N GLY A 1 -13.44 12.20 32.59
CA GLY A 1 -12.68 11.18 31.90
C GLY A 1 -11.92 11.75 30.71
N ILE A 2 -10.87 11.09 30.29
CA ILE A 2 -10.11 11.49 29.09
C ILE A 2 -10.78 10.91 27.84
N VAL A 3 -11.49 9.78 27.98
CA VAL A 3 -12.22 9.11 26.90
C VAL A 3 -13.69 9.07 27.25
N GLY A 4 -14.52 9.46 26.30
CA GLY A 4 -15.97 9.32 26.35
C GLY A 4 -16.46 8.49 25.17
N TRP A 5 -17.67 7.96 25.25
CA TRP A 5 -18.33 7.26 24.14
C TRP A 5 -19.81 7.57 24.12
N ILE A 6 -20.44 7.39 22.97
CA ILE A 6 -21.89 7.44 22.81
C ILE A 6 -22.40 6.00 22.91
N ASP A 7 -23.19 5.72 23.94
CA ASP A 7 -23.70 4.38 24.24
C ASP A 7 -24.75 3.92 23.21
N VAL A 8 -25.67 4.83 22.87
CA VAL A 8 -26.68 4.58 21.82
C VAL A 8 -26.45 5.54 20.66
N PRO A 9 -25.80 5.09 19.57
CA PRO A 9 -25.46 5.95 18.46
C PRO A 9 -26.70 6.37 17.66
N SER A 10 -26.68 7.61 17.16
CA SER A 10 -27.68 8.13 16.22
C SER A 10 -27.03 9.11 15.25
N LEU A 11 -27.68 9.38 14.12
CA LEU A 11 -27.22 10.40 13.17
C LEU A 11 -27.21 11.81 13.79
N GLU A 12 -28.19 12.11 14.63
CA GLU A 12 -28.26 13.38 15.36
C GLU A 12 -27.08 13.58 16.30
N LEU A 13 -26.77 12.57 17.13
CA LEU A 13 -25.63 12.60 18.04
C LEU A 13 -24.29 12.65 17.29
N THR A 14 -24.19 11.97 16.16
CA THR A 14 -23.01 12.05 15.29
C THR A 14 -22.82 13.47 14.75
N GLY A 15 -23.89 14.11 14.27
CA GLY A 15 -23.85 15.48 13.80
C GLY A 15 -23.47 16.47 14.90
N LEU A 16 -24.05 16.33 16.11
CA LEU A 16 -23.72 17.12 17.26
C LEU A 16 -22.26 16.97 17.69
N LEU A 17 -21.77 15.72 17.75
CA LEU A 17 -20.36 15.45 18.05
C LEU A 17 -19.44 16.14 17.05
N MET A 18 -19.72 16.03 15.74
CA MET A 18 -18.92 16.67 14.70
C MET A 18 -18.93 18.21 14.83
N ALA A 19 -20.01 18.80 15.31
CA ALA A 19 -20.10 20.25 15.52
C ALA A 19 -19.31 20.75 16.76
N GLU A 20 -19.20 19.93 17.80
CA GLU A 20 -18.62 20.35 19.10
C GLU A 20 -17.10 20.06 19.20
N VAL A 21 -16.56 19.07 18.48
CA VAL A 21 -15.14 18.71 18.61
C VAL A 21 -14.21 19.68 17.87
N ASP A 22 -12.94 19.71 18.27
CA ASP A 22 -11.90 20.52 17.62
C ASP A 22 -11.32 19.85 16.37
N LEU A 23 -11.32 18.52 16.33
CA LEU A 23 -10.78 17.71 15.24
C LEU A 23 -11.60 16.42 15.11
N ILE A 24 -11.95 16.06 13.88
CA ILE A 24 -12.67 14.84 13.57
C ILE A 24 -11.71 13.79 12.99
N LEU A 25 -11.71 12.59 13.54
CA LEU A 25 -11.12 11.42 12.95
C LEU A 25 -12.25 10.46 12.54
N ALA A 26 -12.50 10.34 11.24
CA ALA A 26 -13.60 9.55 10.71
C ALA A 26 -13.09 8.37 9.88
N THR A 27 -13.41 7.16 10.32
CA THR A 27 -13.18 5.93 9.56
C THR A 27 -14.52 5.29 9.26
N GLY A 28 -14.89 5.17 7.99
CA GLY A 28 -16.19 4.63 7.63
C GLY A 28 -16.53 4.74 6.14
N GLY A 29 -17.79 4.46 5.82
CA GLY A 29 -18.27 4.57 4.45
C GLY A 29 -18.25 6.00 3.89
N PRO A 30 -18.41 6.16 2.56
CA PRO A 30 -18.31 7.47 1.89
C PRO A 30 -19.21 8.56 2.48
N GLY A 31 -20.39 8.18 2.96
CA GLY A 31 -21.33 9.12 3.62
C GLY A 31 -20.79 9.74 4.90
N MET A 32 -20.17 8.92 5.76
CA MET A 32 -19.52 9.37 7.00
C MET A 32 -18.36 10.32 6.70
N VAL A 33 -17.50 9.95 5.76
CA VAL A 33 -16.35 10.76 5.36
C VAL A 33 -16.79 12.11 4.79
N LYS A 34 -17.83 12.10 3.94
CA LYS A 34 -18.42 13.32 3.39
C LYS A 34 -19.00 14.20 4.49
N ALA A 35 -19.71 13.63 5.46
CA ALA A 35 -20.26 14.37 6.59
C ALA A 35 -19.15 15.02 7.43
N ALA A 36 -18.07 14.29 7.73
CA ALA A 36 -16.92 14.81 8.46
C ALA A 36 -16.28 16.01 7.76
N TYR A 37 -15.98 15.90 6.46
CA TYR A 37 -15.40 17.02 5.69
C TYR A 37 -16.36 18.20 5.48
N SER A 38 -17.68 17.96 5.54
CA SER A 38 -18.71 19.00 5.38
C SER A 38 -19.11 19.67 6.69
N SER A 39 -18.60 19.22 7.82
CA SER A 39 -18.95 19.73 9.15
C SER A 39 -18.43 21.16 9.44
N GLY A 40 -17.46 21.63 8.64
CA GLY A 40 -16.75 22.90 8.89
C GLY A 40 -15.64 22.79 9.94
N LYS A 41 -15.39 21.61 10.50
CA LYS A 41 -14.27 21.34 11.43
C LYS A 41 -13.10 20.71 10.69
N PRO A 42 -11.87 20.87 11.20
CA PRO A 42 -10.74 20.08 10.73
C PRO A 42 -11.07 18.59 10.81
N ALA A 43 -10.85 17.85 9.72
CA ALA A 43 -11.18 16.44 9.66
C ALA A 43 -10.09 15.62 8.97
N VAL A 44 -9.84 14.43 9.50
CA VAL A 44 -9.09 13.35 8.90
C VAL A 44 -10.09 12.22 8.63
N GLY A 45 -10.54 12.12 7.39
CA GLY A 45 -11.47 11.09 6.95
C GLY A 45 -10.78 10.05 6.09
N VAL A 46 -11.14 8.79 6.26
CA VAL A 46 -10.67 7.68 5.42
C VAL A 46 -11.85 6.83 4.98
N GLY A 47 -11.85 6.47 3.70
CA GLY A 47 -12.96 5.80 3.05
C GLY A 47 -12.77 4.30 2.86
N ALA A 48 -13.64 3.76 2.02
CA ALA A 48 -13.65 2.36 1.62
C ALA A 48 -12.41 1.96 0.83
N GLY A 49 -12.11 0.67 0.81
CA GLY A 49 -11.07 0.07 0.01
C GLY A 49 -11.62 -1.03 -0.88
N ASN A 50 -11.18 -1.10 -2.12
CA ASN A 50 -11.44 -2.24 -3.00
C ASN A 50 -10.12 -2.82 -3.48
N VAL A 51 -9.53 -3.67 -2.64
CA VAL A 51 -8.14 -4.12 -2.77
C VAL A 51 -8.01 -5.29 -3.75
N PRO A 52 -7.39 -5.10 -4.94
CA PRO A 52 -7.01 -6.20 -5.80
C PRO A 52 -5.66 -6.78 -5.36
N ALA A 53 -5.50 -8.10 -5.49
CA ALA A 53 -4.24 -8.80 -5.34
C ALA A 53 -3.87 -9.56 -6.61
N ILE A 54 -2.78 -9.20 -7.28
CA ILE A 54 -2.26 -9.96 -8.42
C ILE A 54 -1.37 -11.10 -7.92
N ILE A 55 -1.60 -12.31 -8.44
CA ILE A 55 -0.72 -13.47 -8.21
C ILE A 55 -0.03 -13.79 -9.54
N ASP A 56 1.23 -13.35 -9.66
CA ASP A 56 2.06 -13.54 -10.84
C ASP A 56 2.61 -14.96 -10.93
N SER A 57 2.87 -15.45 -12.12
CA SER A 57 3.42 -16.79 -12.36
C SER A 57 4.80 -17.04 -11.72
N SER A 58 5.52 -15.99 -11.35
CA SER A 58 6.80 -16.08 -10.63
C SER A 58 6.66 -16.13 -9.11
N SER A 59 5.42 -16.06 -8.59
CA SER A 59 5.16 -16.06 -7.14
C SER A 59 5.40 -17.43 -6.51
N ASP A 60 5.68 -17.44 -5.22
CA ASP A 60 5.49 -18.61 -4.37
C ASP A 60 3.97 -18.75 -4.11
N VAL A 61 3.34 -19.71 -4.79
CA VAL A 61 1.89 -19.92 -4.72
C VAL A 61 1.43 -20.26 -3.30
N ALA A 62 2.19 -21.07 -2.57
CA ALA A 62 1.83 -21.46 -1.21
C ALA A 62 1.87 -20.25 -0.26
N LEU A 63 2.88 -19.39 -0.40
CA LEU A 63 2.97 -18.13 0.34
C LEU A 63 1.84 -17.17 -0.05
N ALA A 64 1.58 -16.98 -1.34
CA ALA A 64 0.56 -16.05 -1.82
C ALA A 64 -0.84 -16.43 -1.30
N VAL A 65 -1.23 -17.69 -1.50
CA VAL A 65 -2.54 -18.20 -1.05
C VAL A 65 -2.66 -18.16 0.47
N SER A 66 -1.61 -18.57 1.20
CA SER A 66 -1.59 -18.51 2.66
C SER A 66 -1.77 -17.07 3.16
N SER A 67 -1.08 -16.13 2.54
CA SER A 67 -1.16 -14.70 2.89
C SER A 67 -2.56 -14.13 2.65
N VAL A 68 -3.16 -14.42 1.49
CA VAL A 68 -4.53 -13.96 1.18
C VAL A 68 -5.54 -14.56 2.15
N ILE A 69 -5.44 -15.86 2.47
CA ILE A 69 -6.32 -16.49 3.44
C ILE A 69 -6.16 -15.84 4.82
N HIS A 70 -4.92 -15.67 5.27
CA HIS A 70 -4.62 -15.06 6.57
C HIS A 70 -5.18 -13.64 6.66
N SER A 71 -5.00 -12.85 5.60
CA SER A 71 -5.53 -11.50 5.49
C SER A 71 -7.06 -11.45 5.47
N LYS A 72 -7.69 -12.30 4.63
CA LYS A 72 -9.13 -12.28 4.41
C LYS A 72 -9.94 -12.88 5.56
N THR A 73 -9.32 -13.75 6.37
CA THR A 73 -9.96 -14.31 7.58
C THR A 73 -9.68 -13.49 8.83
N PHE A 74 -8.71 -12.59 8.80
CA PHE A 74 -8.48 -11.68 9.90
C PHE A 74 -9.71 -10.77 10.07
N ASP A 75 -10.25 -10.78 11.28
CA ASP A 75 -11.48 -10.05 11.63
C ASP A 75 -12.62 -10.30 10.61
N ASN A 76 -12.75 -11.56 10.16
CA ASN A 76 -13.71 -11.97 9.13
C ASN A 76 -13.71 -11.05 7.89
N GLY A 77 -12.55 -10.55 7.48
CA GLY A 77 -12.41 -9.72 6.28
C GLY A 77 -12.95 -8.30 6.40
N MET A 78 -13.22 -7.84 7.62
CA MET A 78 -13.79 -6.52 7.87
C MET A 78 -12.77 -5.39 7.72
N VAL A 79 -11.46 -5.70 7.80
CA VAL A 79 -10.43 -4.68 7.56
C VAL A 79 -10.48 -4.20 6.11
N CYS A 80 -10.63 -2.90 5.90
CA CYS A 80 -10.74 -2.27 4.58
C CYS A 80 -9.54 -2.51 3.65
N ALA A 81 -8.37 -2.86 4.22
CA ALA A 81 -7.18 -3.27 3.47
C ALA A 81 -7.17 -4.77 3.10
N SER A 82 -8.18 -5.56 3.47
CA SER A 82 -8.24 -6.97 3.07
C SER A 82 -8.51 -7.11 1.58
N GLU A 83 -7.93 -8.14 0.98
CA GLU A 83 -8.13 -8.43 -0.45
C GLU A 83 -9.62 -8.64 -0.75
N GLN A 84 -10.14 -7.90 -1.71
CA GLN A 84 -11.51 -8.07 -2.22
C GLN A 84 -11.52 -8.98 -3.44
N SER A 85 -10.41 -9.01 -4.16
CA SER A 85 -10.25 -9.76 -5.40
C SER A 85 -8.84 -10.33 -5.52
N VAL A 86 -8.71 -11.54 -6.05
CA VAL A 86 -7.45 -12.10 -6.53
C VAL A 86 -7.48 -12.23 -8.04
N ILE A 87 -6.43 -11.77 -8.70
CA ILE A 87 -6.26 -11.80 -10.14
C ILE A 87 -5.06 -12.71 -10.43
N VAL A 88 -5.32 -13.88 -10.93
CA VAL A 88 -4.32 -14.93 -11.09
C VAL A 88 -3.93 -15.09 -12.55
N LEU A 89 -2.64 -15.09 -12.85
CA LEU A 89 -2.16 -15.34 -14.21
C LEU A 89 -2.50 -16.77 -14.65
N ASP A 90 -2.93 -16.90 -15.89
CA ASP A 90 -3.43 -18.14 -16.49
C ASP A 90 -2.51 -19.37 -16.26
N PRO A 91 -1.17 -19.27 -16.41
CA PRO A 91 -0.30 -20.45 -16.26
C PRO A 91 -0.33 -21.12 -14.88
N ILE A 92 -0.74 -20.38 -13.84
CA ILE A 92 -0.76 -20.88 -12.44
C ILE A 92 -2.17 -20.89 -11.84
N TYR A 93 -3.20 -20.54 -12.63
CA TYR A 93 -4.56 -20.37 -12.12
C TYR A 93 -5.09 -21.63 -11.43
N ASP A 94 -4.97 -22.77 -12.06
CA ASP A 94 -5.49 -24.02 -11.52
C ASP A 94 -4.69 -24.49 -10.29
N GLN A 95 -3.40 -24.20 -10.25
CA GLN A 95 -2.56 -24.45 -9.07
C GLN A 95 -2.99 -23.58 -7.88
N VAL A 96 -3.21 -22.28 -8.09
CA VAL A 96 -3.69 -21.36 -7.06
C VAL A 96 -5.08 -21.77 -6.56
N LYS A 97 -5.98 -22.13 -7.47
CA LYS A 97 -7.31 -22.64 -7.13
C LYS A 97 -7.25 -23.89 -6.25
N ALA A 98 -6.42 -24.85 -6.65
CA ALA A 98 -6.24 -26.09 -5.87
C ALA A 98 -5.67 -25.79 -4.47
N GLU A 99 -4.72 -24.87 -4.36
CA GLU A 99 -4.13 -24.47 -3.08
C GLU A 99 -5.14 -23.77 -2.16
N PHE A 100 -6.00 -22.87 -2.68
CA PHE A 100 -7.10 -22.29 -1.90
C PHE A 100 -8.07 -23.37 -1.39
N ALA A 101 -8.46 -24.31 -2.26
CA ALA A 101 -9.36 -25.40 -1.89
C ALA A 101 -8.74 -26.31 -0.81
N ALA A 102 -7.46 -26.69 -0.97
CA ALA A 102 -6.74 -27.53 -0.02
C ALA A 102 -6.62 -26.87 1.38
N ARG A 103 -6.63 -25.53 1.45
CA ARG A 103 -6.58 -24.77 2.71
C ARG A 103 -7.94 -24.43 3.30
N GLY A 104 -9.03 -24.98 2.78
CA GLY A 104 -10.38 -24.86 3.34
C GLY A 104 -11.18 -23.67 2.82
N CYS A 105 -10.84 -23.11 1.67
CA CYS A 105 -11.70 -22.18 0.98
C CYS A 105 -12.76 -22.91 0.15
N TYR A 106 -13.95 -22.36 0.10
CA TYR A 106 -15.09 -22.95 -0.61
C TYR A 106 -15.32 -22.22 -1.93
N PHE A 107 -15.16 -22.93 -3.04
CA PHE A 107 -15.50 -22.41 -4.37
C PHE A 107 -16.97 -22.58 -4.67
N LEU A 108 -17.65 -21.47 -4.92
CA LEU A 108 -19.06 -21.43 -5.29
C LEU A 108 -19.28 -22.08 -6.66
N LYS A 109 -20.39 -22.81 -6.82
CA LYS A 109 -20.67 -23.57 -8.03
C LYS A 109 -22.04 -23.22 -8.60
N GLY A 110 -22.09 -22.97 -9.90
CA GLY A 110 -23.35 -22.76 -10.60
C GLY A 110 -24.24 -21.72 -9.93
N GLU A 111 -25.47 -22.10 -9.54
CA GLU A 111 -26.41 -21.18 -8.89
C GLU A 111 -25.96 -20.63 -7.52
N GLU A 112 -25.01 -21.28 -6.83
CA GLU A 112 -24.48 -20.77 -5.56
C GLU A 112 -23.80 -19.42 -5.76
N THR A 113 -23.07 -19.25 -6.88
CA THR A 113 -22.44 -17.99 -7.24
C THR A 113 -23.47 -16.86 -7.38
N ASP A 114 -24.58 -17.14 -8.06
CA ASP A 114 -25.65 -16.15 -8.25
C ASP A 114 -26.38 -15.80 -6.95
N ARG A 115 -26.55 -16.78 -6.07
CA ARG A 115 -27.16 -16.57 -4.75
C ARG A 115 -26.28 -15.71 -3.86
N VAL A 116 -24.97 -15.99 -3.81
CA VAL A 116 -24.02 -15.18 -3.05
C VAL A 116 -23.89 -13.78 -3.68
N ARG A 117 -23.84 -13.67 -5.01
CA ARG A 117 -23.84 -12.38 -5.73
C ARG A 117 -24.97 -11.47 -5.25
N LYS A 118 -26.20 -11.97 -5.23
CA LYS A 118 -27.38 -11.23 -4.76
C LYS A 118 -27.36 -10.90 -3.26
N THR A 119 -26.48 -11.55 -2.50
CA THR A 119 -26.34 -11.32 -1.05
C THR A 119 -25.30 -10.24 -0.75
N ILE A 120 -24.37 -9.96 -1.68
CA ILE A 120 -23.29 -8.96 -1.48
C ILE A 120 -23.86 -7.55 -1.42
N LEU A 121 -24.69 -7.18 -2.39
CA LEU A 121 -25.31 -5.85 -2.46
C LEU A 121 -26.82 -5.95 -2.30
N ILE A 122 -27.42 -5.00 -1.59
CA ILE A 122 -28.87 -4.78 -1.51
C ILE A 122 -29.12 -3.35 -1.96
N ASP A 123 -29.94 -3.17 -2.98
CA ASP A 123 -30.29 -1.86 -3.56
C ASP A 123 -29.02 -1.03 -3.93
N GLY A 124 -28.00 -1.71 -4.47
CA GLY A 124 -26.74 -1.10 -4.89
C GLY A 124 -25.79 -0.71 -3.75
N SER A 125 -26.13 -1.06 -2.51
CA SER A 125 -25.29 -0.80 -1.33
C SER A 125 -24.83 -2.11 -0.68
N LEU A 126 -23.67 -2.08 -0.03
CA LEU A 126 -23.14 -3.23 0.70
C LEU A 126 -24.17 -3.74 1.72
N ASN A 127 -24.46 -5.03 1.68
CA ASN A 127 -25.34 -5.67 2.65
C ASN A 127 -24.70 -5.74 4.03
N ASN A 128 -25.18 -4.92 4.96
CA ASN A 128 -24.66 -4.87 6.32
C ASN A 128 -24.75 -6.21 7.07
N GLN A 129 -25.63 -7.13 6.64
CA GLN A 129 -25.79 -8.43 7.30
C GLN A 129 -24.62 -9.38 7.05
N ILE A 130 -23.81 -9.16 6.01
CA ILE A 130 -22.63 -10.00 5.73
C ILE A 130 -21.34 -9.45 6.34
N VAL A 131 -21.33 -8.18 6.75
CA VAL A 131 -20.13 -7.51 7.26
C VAL A 131 -19.64 -8.19 8.53
N GLY A 132 -18.38 -8.65 8.52
CA GLY A 132 -17.74 -9.31 9.66
C GLY A 132 -18.31 -10.71 9.99
N GLN A 133 -19.19 -11.26 9.17
CA GLN A 133 -19.75 -12.61 9.38
C GLN A 133 -18.78 -13.69 8.88
N SER A 134 -18.94 -14.91 9.43
CA SER A 134 -18.20 -16.07 8.92
C SER A 134 -18.67 -16.46 7.51
N ALA A 135 -17.80 -17.13 6.74
CA ALA A 135 -18.13 -17.64 5.42
C ALA A 135 -19.37 -18.57 5.45
N HIS A 136 -19.48 -19.43 6.48
CA HIS A 136 -20.64 -20.30 6.67
C HIS A 136 -21.93 -19.48 6.87
N ARG A 137 -21.89 -18.46 7.75
CA ARG A 137 -23.07 -17.60 7.98
C ARG A 137 -23.51 -16.86 6.72
N ILE A 138 -22.58 -16.41 5.90
CA ILE A 138 -22.91 -15.79 4.60
C ILE A 138 -23.54 -16.80 3.65
N GLY A 139 -23.05 -18.05 3.66
CA GLY A 139 -23.68 -19.14 2.92
C GLY A 139 -25.14 -19.36 3.33
N GLU A 140 -25.43 -19.38 4.65
CA GLU A 140 -26.80 -19.46 5.15
C GLU A 140 -27.70 -18.33 4.68
N LEU A 141 -27.18 -17.07 4.76
CA LEU A 141 -27.89 -15.88 4.28
C LEU A 141 -28.17 -15.93 2.77
N ALA A 142 -27.27 -16.53 1.99
CA ALA A 142 -27.44 -16.76 0.57
C ALA A 142 -28.33 -18.00 0.24
N GLY A 143 -28.74 -18.76 1.26
CA GLY A 143 -29.51 -19.97 1.07
C GLY A 143 -28.74 -21.11 0.41
N ILE A 144 -27.42 -21.20 0.65
CA ILE A 144 -26.56 -22.29 0.18
C ILE A 144 -25.99 -23.09 1.35
N GLN A 145 -25.66 -24.35 1.10
CA GLN A 145 -25.05 -25.22 2.10
C GLN A 145 -23.52 -25.14 1.95
N THR A 146 -22.87 -24.60 2.96
CA THR A 146 -21.41 -24.51 3.01
C THR A 146 -20.87 -25.24 4.25
N PRO A 147 -19.67 -25.82 4.20
CA PRO A 147 -19.05 -26.39 5.39
C PRO A 147 -18.91 -25.33 6.51
N GLU A 148 -19.18 -25.70 7.76
CA GLU A 148 -18.96 -24.83 8.91
C GLU A 148 -17.48 -24.35 9.00
N THR A 149 -16.56 -25.19 8.52
CA THR A 149 -15.12 -24.92 8.50
C THR A 149 -14.65 -24.10 7.29
N ALA A 150 -15.57 -23.70 6.39
CA ALA A 150 -15.23 -22.88 5.25
C ALA A 150 -14.63 -21.55 5.70
N LYS A 151 -13.42 -21.24 5.23
CA LYS A 151 -12.70 -20.04 5.60
C LYS A 151 -13.13 -18.84 4.77
N ILE A 152 -13.28 -19.02 3.47
CA ILE A 152 -13.61 -17.98 2.49
C ILE A 152 -14.56 -18.59 1.46
N LEU A 153 -15.56 -17.84 1.04
CA LEU A 153 -16.36 -18.14 -0.15
C LEU A 153 -15.73 -17.49 -1.36
N ILE A 154 -15.35 -18.27 -2.37
CA ILE A 154 -14.69 -17.77 -3.57
C ILE A 154 -15.64 -17.91 -4.76
N GLY A 155 -15.94 -16.74 -5.39
CA GLY A 155 -16.62 -16.67 -6.67
C GLY A 155 -15.61 -16.54 -7.81
N GLU A 156 -15.62 -17.48 -8.74
CA GLU A 156 -14.89 -17.32 -10.01
C GLU A 156 -15.76 -16.45 -10.92
N VAL A 157 -15.24 -15.28 -11.29
CA VAL A 157 -15.98 -14.28 -12.08
C VAL A 157 -15.07 -13.68 -13.14
N ASP A 158 -15.65 -13.20 -14.22
CA ASP A 158 -14.90 -12.67 -15.37
C ASP A 158 -14.96 -11.13 -15.44
N SER A 159 -16.09 -10.54 -15.03
CA SER A 159 -16.30 -9.10 -15.12
C SER A 159 -15.75 -8.37 -13.92
N VAL A 160 -15.02 -7.29 -14.18
CA VAL A 160 -14.53 -6.30 -13.20
C VAL A 160 -15.34 -5.01 -13.22
N GLU A 161 -16.48 -5.00 -13.93
CA GLU A 161 -17.32 -3.82 -14.06
C GLU A 161 -18.22 -3.63 -12.82
N PRO A 162 -18.68 -2.40 -12.55
CA PRO A 162 -19.54 -2.10 -11.39
C PRO A 162 -20.88 -2.84 -11.38
N SER A 163 -21.26 -3.49 -12.48
CA SER A 163 -22.43 -4.35 -12.55
C SER A 163 -22.21 -5.75 -12.00
N GLU A 164 -20.96 -6.12 -11.67
CA GLU A 164 -20.63 -7.40 -11.02
C GLU A 164 -20.45 -7.17 -9.53
N GLU A 165 -21.33 -7.71 -8.71
CA GLU A 165 -21.34 -7.53 -7.26
C GLU A 165 -20.06 -8.04 -6.59
N PHE A 166 -19.44 -9.11 -7.13
CA PHE A 166 -18.15 -9.60 -6.64
C PHE A 166 -17.00 -8.61 -6.86
N ALA A 167 -17.14 -7.63 -7.76
CA ALA A 167 -16.12 -6.62 -8.01
C ALA A 167 -16.04 -5.55 -6.92
N HIS A 168 -17.06 -5.42 -6.06
CA HIS A 168 -17.13 -4.41 -5.01
C HIS A 168 -16.43 -4.82 -3.71
N GLU A 169 -16.27 -3.86 -2.79
CA GLU A 169 -15.88 -4.11 -1.41
C GLU A 169 -16.95 -4.92 -0.69
N LYS A 170 -16.54 -5.94 0.07
CA LYS A 170 -17.48 -6.90 0.71
C LYS A 170 -17.37 -6.92 2.24
N LEU A 171 -16.27 -6.42 2.81
CA LEU A 171 -16.01 -6.40 4.27
C LEU A 171 -16.33 -7.71 4.98
N SER A 172 -16.03 -8.82 4.33
CA SER A 172 -16.45 -10.17 4.73
C SER A 172 -15.54 -11.21 4.07
N PRO A 173 -15.51 -12.48 4.50
CA PRO A 173 -14.74 -13.55 3.89
C PRO A 173 -15.37 -14.05 2.57
N VAL A 174 -15.73 -13.13 1.69
CA VAL A 174 -16.11 -13.38 0.30
C VAL A 174 -15.06 -12.79 -0.61
N LEU A 175 -14.56 -13.56 -1.57
CA LEU A 175 -13.45 -13.19 -2.44
C LEU A 175 -13.83 -13.45 -3.91
N ALA A 176 -13.56 -12.47 -4.78
CA ALA A 176 -13.61 -12.68 -6.22
C ALA A 176 -12.30 -13.31 -6.71
N MET A 177 -12.36 -14.26 -7.64
CA MET A 177 -11.18 -14.80 -8.30
C MET A 177 -11.29 -14.65 -9.80
N TYR A 178 -10.34 -13.92 -10.37
CA TYR A 178 -10.25 -13.61 -11.79
C TYR A 178 -9.10 -14.36 -12.44
N ARG A 179 -9.30 -14.84 -13.66
CA ARG A 179 -8.22 -15.33 -14.53
C ARG A 179 -7.71 -14.19 -15.40
N ALA A 180 -6.41 -14.01 -15.46
CA ALA A 180 -5.76 -13.05 -16.35
C ALA A 180 -4.88 -13.78 -17.36
N LYS A 181 -5.05 -13.46 -18.65
CA LYS A 181 -4.29 -14.07 -19.74
C LYS A 181 -2.79 -13.79 -19.67
N ASP A 182 -2.44 -12.59 -19.22
CA ASP A 182 -1.09 -12.09 -19.06
C ASP A 182 -1.03 -10.99 -17.99
N PHE A 183 0.17 -10.45 -17.77
CA PHE A 183 0.38 -9.42 -16.75
C PHE A 183 -0.32 -8.09 -17.09
N ASP A 184 -0.45 -7.74 -18.36
CA ASP A 184 -1.13 -6.51 -18.78
C ASP A 184 -2.64 -6.60 -18.52
N ASP A 185 -3.25 -7.71 -18.84
CA ASP A 185 -4.64 -8.00 -18.49
C ASP A 185 -4.87 -7.99 -16.96
N ALA A 186 -3.92 -8.52 -16.19
CA ALA A 186 -4.00 -8.45 -14.74
C ALA A 186 -3.92 -7.01 -14.20
N LEU A 187 -3.04 -6.18 -14.78
CA LEU A 187 -2.95 -4.76 -14.44
C LEU A 187 -4.24 -4.00 -14.78
N ASP A 188 -4.82 -4.24 -15.95
CA ASP A 188 -6.05 -3.58 -16.37
C ASP A 188 -7.23 -3.96 -15.45
N LYS A 189 -7.35 -5.23 -15.10
CA LYS A 189 -8.35 -5.69 -14.14
C LYS A 189 -8.14 -5.05 -12.75
N ALA A 190 -6.90 -5.02 -12.26
CA ALA A 190 -6.58 -4.40 -10.97
C ALA A 190 -6.88 -2.89 -10.95
N ASP A 191 -6.49 -2.16 -12.00
CA ASP A 191 -6.76 -0.74 -12.14
C ASP A 191 -8.28 -0.44 -12.17
N ARG A 192 -9.04 -1.27 -12.88
CA ARG A 192 -10.49 -1.14 -12.95
C ARG A 192 -11.16 -1.38 -11.60
N LEU A 193 -10.73 -2.40 -10.85
CA LEU A 193 -11.22 -2.69 -9.50
C LEU A 193 -10.88 -1.57 -8.51
N VAL A 194 -9.67 -0.99 -8.60
CA VAL A 194 -9.28 0.16 -7.78
C VAL A 194 -10.14 1.39 -8.13
N ALA A 195 -10.48 1.59 -9.39
CA ALA A 195 -11.31 2.70 -9.82
C ALA A 195 -12.73 2.63 -9.27
N ASP A 196 -13.21 1.43 -8.94
CA ASP A 196 -14.53 1.21 -8.34
C ASP A 196 -14.46 1.22 -6.80
N GLY A 197 -14.30 2.41 -6.21
CA GLY A 197 -14.35 2.63 -4.76
C GLY A 197 -13.05 2.40 -4.00
N GLY A 198 -11.94 2.04 -4.68
CA GLY A 198 -10.66 1.76 -4.04
C GLY A 198 -9.58 2.82 -4.20
N TYR A 199 -9.87 3.95 -4.83
CA TYR A 199 -8.89 5.00 -5.07
C TYR A 199 -8.19 5.47 -3.78
N GLY A 200 -6.86 5.50 -3.86
CA GLY A 200 -5.98 5.93 -2.78
C GLY A 200 -5.77 4.91 -1.67
N HIS A 201 -6.52 3.79 -1.64
CA HIS A 201 -6.45 2.88 -0.50
C HIS A 201 -5.23 1.94 -0.57
N THR A 202 -5.35 0.75 -1.08
CA THR A 202 -4.33 -0.30 -1.04
C THR A 202 -4.44 -1.19 -2.28
N ALA A 203 -3.31 -1.68 -2.77
CA ALA A 203 -3.24 -2.74 -3.77
C ALA A 203 -2.11 -3.71 -3.40
N SER A 204 -2.26 -4.98 -3.76
CA SER A 204 -1.33 -6.05 -3.39
C SER A 204 -0.83 -6.82 -4.61
N ILE A 205 0.39 -7.33 -4.54
CA ILE A 205 0.98 -8.17 -5.60
C ILE A 205 1.87 -9.24 -4.99
N TYR A 206 1.77 -10.46 -5.52
CA TYR A 206 2.62 -11.59 -5.20
C TYR A 206 3.43 -11.96 -6.42
N LEU A 207 4.76 -11.86 -6.32
CA LEU A 207 5.71 -12.16 -7.40
C LEU A 207 7.12 -12.38 -6.84
N ASN A 208 8.04 -12.84 -7.68
CA ASN A 208 9.45 -12.80 -7.34
C ASN A 208 9.98 -11.35 -7.53
N ALA A 209 10.04 -10.59 -6.44
CA ALA A 209 10.38 -9.17 -6.47
C ALA A 209 11.82 -8.88 -6.96
N VAL A 210 12.71 -9.88 -6.97
CA VAL A 210 14.07 -9.75 -7.46
C VAL A 210 14.11 -9.89 -8.98
N THR A 211 13.51 -10.96 -9.51
CA THR A 211 13.57 -11.27 -10.96
C THR A 211 12.51 -10.50 -11.77
N GLN A 212 11.43 -10.04 -11.15
CA GLN A 212 10.31 -9.36 -11.80
C GLN A 212 10.19 -7.88 -11.39
N ARG A 213 11.31 -7.22 -11.19
CA ARG A 213 11.36 -5.81 -10.76
C ARG A 213 10.58 -4.89 -11.68
N GLU A 214 10.68 -5.08 -12.99
CA GLU A 214 9.96 -4.29 -13.98
C GLU A 214 8.43 -4.41 -13.81
N LYS A 215 7.92 -5.62 -13.59
CA LYS A 215 6.48 -5.83 -13.33
C LYS A 215 6.04 -5.12 -12.05
N LEU A 216 6.86 -5.20 -11.00
CA LEU A 216 6.57 -4.51 -9.73
C LEU A 216 6.53 -2.99 -9.92
N ASP A 217 7.48 -2.43 -10.64
CA ASP A 217 7.55 -0.98 -10.89
C ASP A 217 6.35 -0.53 -11.75
N ARG A 218 5.96 -1.30 -12.77
CA ARG A 218 4.75 -1.05 -13.58
C ARG A 218 3.47 -1.11 -12.75
N PHE A 219 3.34 -2.10 -11.86
CA PHE A 219 2.22 -2.21 -10.93
C PHE A 219 2.15 -1.00 -10.01
N ALA A 220 3.27 -0.63 -9.37
CA ALA A 220 3.32 0.50 -8.45
C ALA A 220 3.01 1.84 -9.13
N GLN A 221 3.40 2.02 -10.39
CA GLN A 221 3.09 3.23 -11.17
C GLN A 221 1.63 3.27 -11.64
N ARG A 222 1.04 2.12 -11.97
CA ARG A 222 -0.33 2.05 -12.49
C ARG A 222 -1.38 2.21 -11.38
N MET A 223 -1.15 1.61 -10.22
CA MET A 223 -2.14 1.61 -9.14
C MET A 223 -2.23 2.98 -8.46
N LYS A 224 -3.40 3.62 -8.53
CA LYS A 224 -3.70 4.87 -7.83
C LYS A 224 -4.04 4.60 -6.37
N THR A 225 -3.10 4.03 -5.63
CA THR A 225 -3.23 3.68 -4.21
C THR A 225 -2.03 4.19 -3.42
N CYS A 226 -2.24 4.57 -2.17
CA CYS A 226 -1.17 5.07 -1.28
C CYS A 226 -0.33 3.93 -0.69
N ARG A 227 -0.82 2.69 -0.73
CA ARG A 227 -0.15 1.49 -0.23
C ARG A 227 -0.05 0.44 -1.31
N ILE A 228 1.19 0.05 -1.61
CA ILE A 228 1.51 -1.10 -2.46
C ILE A 228 2.15 -2.17 -1.59
N LEU A 229 1.49 -3.31 -1.46
CA LEU A 229 1.97 -4.41 -0.64
C LEU A 229 2.52 -5.53 -1.53
N VAL A 230 3.70 -6.02 -1.20
CA VAL A 230 4.41 -7.02 -1.99
C VAL A 230 4.65 -8.25 -1.13
N ASN A 231 4.16 -9.41 -1.58
CA ASN A 231 4.33 -10.69 -0.88
C ASN A 231 3.94 -10.66 0.61
N THR A 232 2.88 -9.92 0.92
CA THR A 232 2.48 -9.62 2.31
C THR A 232 0.96 -9.74 2.42
N PRO A 233 0.41 -10.35 3.50
CA PRO A 233 -1.01 -10.32 3.80
C PRO A 233 -1.52 -8.88 3.83
N SER A 234 -2.53 -8.54 3.03
CA SER A 234 -2.88 -7.14 2.78
C SER A 234 -3.47 -6.44 4.02
N SER A 235 -4.29 -7.13 4.80
CA SER A 235 -4.85 -6.57 6.05
C SER A 235 -3.74 -6.17 7.03
N GLN A 236 -2.90 -7.12 7.42
CA GLN A 236 -1.82 -6.90 8.40
C GLN A 236 -0.74 -5.96 7.85
N GLY A 237 -0.38 -6.13 6.57
CA GLY A 237 0.58 -5.25 5.92
C GLY A 237 0.08 -3.81 5.81
N GLY A 238 -1.22 -3.61 5.52
CA GLY A 238 -1.85 -2.30 5.39
C GLY A 238 -1.98 -1.56 6.73
N ILE A 239 -2.41 -2.27 7.78
CA ILE A 239 -2.47 -1.68 9.13
C ILE A 239 -1.10 -1.43 9.76
N GLY A 240 -0.04 -1.98 9.17
CA GLY A 240 1.37 -1.68 9.50
C GLY A 240 1.98 -2.64 10.50
N ASP A 241 3.30 -2.56 10.59
CA ASP A 241 4.25 -3.11 11.54
C ASP A 241 4.65 -4.60 11.40
N LEU A 242 3.73 -5.55 11.41
CA LEU A 242 4.06 -6.97 11.57
C LEU A 242 4.91 -7.55 10.44
N TYR A 243 4.71 -7.08 9.22
CA TYR A 243 5.37 -7.60 8.02
C TYR A 243 6.29 -6.60 7.33
N ASN A 244 6.21 -5.33 7.72
CA ASN A 244 7.04 -4.28 7.14
C ASN A 244 7.21 -3.12 8.13
N PHE A 245 8.33 -2.39 8.03
CA PHE A 245 8.62 -1.20 8.85
C PHE A 245 8.43 0.12 8.09
N LYS A 246 7.74 0.08 6.94
CA LYS A 246 7.48 1.28 6.13
C LYS A 246 6.17 1.96 6.48
N LEU A 247 5.20 1.20 6.97
CA LEU A 247 3.90 1.70 7.36
C LEU A 247 3.78 1.73 8.89
N ALA A 248 3.46 2.89 9.43
CA ALA A 248 3.20 3.02 10.87
C ALA A 248 1.91 2.27 11.25
N PRO A 249 1.84 1.65 12.45
CA PRO A 249 0.65 0.97 12.92
C PRO A 249 -0.55 1.92 12.98
N SER A 250 -1.65 1.53 12.34
CA SER A 250 -2.89 2.31 12.33
C SER A 250 -4.06 1.49 11.83
N LEU A 251 -5.24 1.77 12.33
CA LEU A 251 -6.52 1.30 11.78
C LEU A 251 -7.21 2.37 10.92
N THR A 252 -6.58 3.55 10.76
CA THR A 252 -7.08 4.64 9.94
C THR A 252 -6.11 4.86 8.78
N LEU A 253 -6.49 4.37 7.60
CA LEU A 253 -5.63 4.24 6.43
C LEU A 253 -5.94 5.35 5.41
N GLY A 254 -5.23 6.47 5.50
CA GLY A 254 -5.42 7.62 4.62
C GLY A 254 -5.25 7.27 3.13
N CYS A 255 -6.15 7.76 2.30
CA CYS A 255 -6.20 7.47 0.87
C CYS A 255 -5.74 8.66 0.00
N GLY A 256 -5.26 9.74 0.61
CA GLY A 256 -4.79 10.93 -0.08
C GLY A 256 -5.84 11.57 -0.99
N SER A 257 -5.40 12.43 -1.87
CA SER A 257 -6.30 13.14 -2.80
C SER A 257 -7.02 12.21 -3.77
N TRP A 258 -6.44 11.07 -4.12
CA TRP A 258 -7.13 10.07 -4.95
C TRP A 258 -8.39 9.54 -4.30
N GLY A 259 -8.37 9.33 -2.99
CA GLY A 259 -9.54 8.89 -2.21
C GLY A 259 -10.34 10.06 -1.59
N GLY A 260 -10.04 11.31 -1.98
CA GLY A 260 -10.69 12.49 -1.40
C GLY A 260 -10.37 12.70 0.09
N ASN A 261 -9.20 12.26 0.54
CA ASN A 261 -8.77 12.38 1.92
C ASN A 261 -7.69 13.45 2.13
N SER A 262 -7.61 13.99 3.32
CA SER A 262 -6.62 14.99 3.72
C SER A 262 -5.23 14.41 4.00
N VAL A 263 -5.11 13.09 4.16
CA VAL A 263 -3.85 12.38 4.42
C VAL A 263 -3.70 11.18 3.51
N SER A 264 -2.46 10.85 3.13
CA SER A 264 -2.11 9.72 2.25
C SER A 264 -1.33 8.61 2.95
N GLU A 265 -1.21 8.69 4.27
CA GLU A 265 -0.46 7.73 5.08
C GLU A 265 -1.32 7.13 6.20
N ASN A 266 -0.77 6.16 6.90
CA ASN A 266 -1.39 5.60 8.09
C ASN A 266 -1.47 6.68 9.17
N VAL A 267 -2.69 6.96 9.65
CA VAL A 267 -2.92 8.04 10.60
C VAL A 267 -2.41 7.67 11.98
N GLY A 268 -1.59 8.54 12.55
CA GLY A 268 -1.02 8.38 13.88
C GLY A 268 -1.13 9.68 14.67
N VAL A 269 -0.58 9.68 15.88
CA VAL A 269 -0.64 10.81 16.82
C VAL A 269 -0.23 12.15 16.21
N LYS A 270 0.78 12.16 15.33
CA LYS A 270 1.26 13.39 14.65
C LYS A 270 0.17 14.15 13.89
N HIS A 271 -0.87 13.46 13.42
CA HIS A 271 -1.98 14.07 12.67
C HIS A 271 -3.03 14.72 13.57
N LEU A 272 -2.96 14.44 14.86
CA LEU A 272 -3.89 14.97 15.87
C LEU A 272 -3.24 16.07 16.73
N LEU A 273 -1.99 16.43 16.47
CA LEU A 273 -1.23 17.41 17.24
C LEU A 273 -1.11 18.73 16.49
N ASN A 274 -1.27 19.83 17.22
CA ASN A 274 -0.84 21.15 16.76
C ASN A 274 0.64 21.34 17.09
N ILE A 275 1.49 21.41 16.07
CA ILE A 275 2.94 21.59 16.24
C ILE A 275 3.26 23.07 16.18
N LYS A 276 3.89 23.60 17.26
CA LYS A 276 4.42 24.96 17.29
C LYS A 276 5.88 24.96 16.84
N THR A 277 6.19 25.88 15.97
CA THR A 277 7.58 26.13 15.58
C THR A 277 8.05 27.42 16.22
N VAL A 278 9.13 27.37 16.98
CA VAL A 278 9.81 28.56 17.48
C VAL A 278 10.98 28.84 16.55
N ALA A 279 10.91 29.94 15.84
CA ALA A 279 11.96 30.37 14.93
C ALA A 279 12.63 31.65 15.48
N GLU A 280 13.93 31.53 15.77
CA GLU A 280 14.73 32.66 16.22
C GLU A 280 15.55 33.21 15.05
N ARG A 281 15.67 34.54 15.00
CA ARG A 281 16.59 35.16 14.07
C ARG A 281 18.02 34.83 14.48
N ARG A 282 18.78 34.29 13.56
CA ARG A 282 20.23 34.02 13.74
C ARG A 282 21.04 35.05 12.98
N GLU A 283 21.66 35.92 13.71
CA GLU A 283 22.60 36.90 13.15
C GLU A 283 24.04 36.39 13.28
N ASN A 284 24.85 36.66 12.28
CA ASN A 284 26.27 36.30 12.28
C ASN A 284 26.58 34.82 12.57
N MET A 285 25.72 33.91 12.13
CA MET A 285 25.93 32.50 12.39
C MET A 285 26.73 31.85 11.26
N LEU A 286 27.91 31.44 11.56
CA LEU A 286 28.65 30.43 10.80
C LEU A 286 28.18 29.08 11.30
N TRP A 287 27.53 28.28 10.44
CA TRP A 287 27.17 26.93 10.80
C TRP A 287 27.79 25.94 9.83
N PHE A 288 28.11 24.78 10.37
CA PHE A 288 28.67 23.68 9.62
C PHE A 288 27.75 22.47 9.78
N ARG A 289 27.37 21.90 8.65
CA ARG A 289 26.61 20.64 8.65
C ARG A 289 27.58 19.49 8.44
N ALA A 290 27.78 18.68 9.46
CA ALA A 290 28.52 17.44 9.32
C ALA A 290 27.71 16.42 8.51
N PRO A 291 28.33 15.62 7.64
CA PRO A 291 27.67 14.50 6.99
C PRO A 291 27.20 13.48 8.04
N GLN A 292 26.16 12.71 7.69
CA GLN A 292 25.62 11.70 8.58
C GLN A 292 26.64 10.62 8.98
N LYS A 293 27.61 10.37 8.09
CA LYS A 293 28.70 9.41 8.33
C LYS A 293 30.03 10.08 8.00
N VAL A 294 31.00 9.91 8.87
CA VAL A 294 32.38 10.33 8.67
C VAL A 294 33.28 9.13 8.85
N TYR A 295 34.01 8.76 7.81
CA TYR A 295 34.99 7.68 7.86
C TYR A 295 36.36 8.27 8.21
N PHE A 296 36.91 7.87 9.33
CA PHE A 296 38.11 8.45 9.90
C PHE A 296 39.15 7.40 10.26
N LYS A 297 39.96 6.98 9.30
CA LYS A 297 41.12 6.09 9.51
C LYS A 297 41.91 5.98 8.22
N LYS A 298 43.23 5.84 8.29
CA LYS A 298 44.06 5.52 7.13
C LYS A 298 43.55 4.20 6.49
N GLY A 299 43.28 4.24 5.19
CA GLY A 299 42.74 3.09 4.45
C GLY A 299 41.24 2.86 4.55
N CYS A 300 40.45 3.83 5.06
CA CYS A 300 38.98 3.71 5.14
C CYS A 300 38.26 3.94 3.80
N LEU A 301 38.93 4.45 2.77
CA LEU A 301 38.31 4.81 1.49
C LEU A 301 37.53 3.65 0.83
N PRO A 302 38.04 2.42 0.72
CA PRO A 302 37.26 1.32 0.14
C PRO A 302 35.98 0.98 0.92
N VAL A 303 36.00 1.20 2.24
CA VAL A 303 34.83 0.99 3.10
C VAL A 303 33.81 2.11 2.91
N ALA A 304 34.30 3.37 2.83
CA ALA A 304 33.43 4.52 2.59
C ALA A 304 32.73 4.46 1.23
N LEU A 305 33.42 4.03 0.18
CA LEU A 305 32.87 3.92 -1.17
C LEU A 305 31.86 2.78 -1.31
N ARG A 306 31.78 1.83 -0.39
CA ARG A 306 30.70 0.84 -0.36
C ARG A 306 29.31 1.44 -0.20
N GLU A 307 29.22 2.62 0.41
CA GLU A 307 27.94 3.34 0.54
C GLU A 307 27.35 3.79 -0.80
N VAL A 308 28.17 3.83 -1.84
CA VAL A 308 27.78 4.28 -3.19
C VAL A 308 27.97 3.21 -4.26
N MET A 309 28.06 1.94 -3.88
CA MET A 309 28.22 0.80 -4.81
C MET A 309 27.07 0.65 -5.82
N ASP A 310 25.90 1.18 -5.49
CA ASP A 310 24.72 1.20 -6.35
C ASP A 310 24.77 2.32 -7.42
N LYS A 311 25.72 3.24 -7.31
CA LYS A 311 25.86 4.37 -8.24
C LYS A 311 26.72 3.98 -9.43
N LYS A 312 26.28 4.38 -10.63
CA LYS A 312 26.96 4.07 -11.88
C LYS A 312 27.87 5.20 -12.38
N ARG A 313 27.72 6.38 -11.83
CA ARG A 313 28.44 7.58 -12.26
C ARG A 313 28.94 8.36 -11.07
N ALA A 314 30.18 8.80 -11.11
CA ALA A 314 30.80 9.61 -10.07
C ALA A 314 31.31 10.93 -10.68
N PHE A 315 31.08 12.01 -9.96
CA PHE A 315 31.61 13.34 -10.29
C PHE A 315 32.55 13.75 -9.19
N ILE A 316 33.85 13.92 -9.55
CA ILE A 316 34.91 14.24 -8.60
C ILE A 316 35.27 15.74 -8.74
N VAL A 317 35.07 16.48 -7.65
CA VAL A 317 35.45 17.89 -7.54
C VAL A 317 36.70 17.99 -6.68
N THR A 318 37.77 18.52 -7.26
CA THR A 318 39.07 18.70 -6.59
C THR A 318 39.72 19.98 -7.09
N ASP A 319 40.71 20.49 -6.37
CA ASP A 319 41.53 21.59 -6.87
C ASP A 319 42.69 21.07 -7.73
N GLN A 320 43.30 22.00 -8.49
CA GLN A 320 44.36 21.68 -9.42
C GLN A 320 45.62 21.10 -8.73
N PHE A 321 45.94 21.57 -7.53
CA PHE A 321 47.11 21.09 -6.79
C PHE A 321 46.90 19.63 -6.33
N LEU A 322 45.78 19.34 -5.73
CA LEU A 322 45.45 17.98 -5.26
C LEU A 322 45.37 16.98 -6.41
N TYR A 323 44.80 17.40 -7.55
CA TYR A 323 44.72 16.55 -8.73
C TYR A 323 46.11 16.28 -9.32
N ALA A 324 46.91 17.33 -9.56
CA ALA A 324 48.23 17.21 -10.17
C ALA A 324 49.21 16.39 -9.31
N ASN A 325 49.04 16.42 -7.98
CA ASN A 325 49.87 15.64 -7.05
C ASN A 325 49.31 14.25 -6.73
N GLY A 326 48.26 13.80 -7.44
CA GLY A 326 47.73 12.43 -7.35
C GLY A 326 46.88 12.13 -6.12
N TYR A 327 46.45 13.14 -5.37
CA TYR A 327 45.59 12.90 -4.20
C TYR A 327 44.19 12.39 -4.56
N ALA A 328 43.70 12.69 -5.78
CA ALA A 328 42.44 12.17 -6.27
C ALA A 328 42.55 10.70 -6.78
N LYS A 329 43.76 10.25 -7.15
CA LYS A 329 44.00 8.95 -7.75
C LYS A 329 43.50 7.76 -6.93
N PRO A 330 43.69 7.67 -5.61
CA PRO A 330 43.12 6.57 -4.84
C PRO A 330 41.60 6.46 -4.92
N VAL A 331 40.88 7.56 -5.13
CA VAL A 331 39.43 7.57 -5.30
C VAL A 331 39.07 7.09 -6.68
N THR A 332 39.69 7.60 -7.74
CA THR A 332 39.43 7.16 -9.12
C THR A 332 39.74 5.68 -9.29
N ASP A 333 40.92 5.21 -8.83
CA ASP A 333 41.31 3.81 -8.91
C ASP A 333 40.30 2.88 -8.21
N GLN A 334 39.70 3.31 -7.10
CA GLN A 334 38.73 2.53 -6.38
C GLN A 334 37.35 2.53 -7.09
N LEU A 335 36.97 3.66 -7.68
CA LEU A 335 35.74 3.76 -8.48
C LEU A 335 35.83 2.96 -9.78
N ASP A 336 36.98 2.96 -10.43
CA ASP A 336 37.26 2.13 -11.61
C ASP A 336 37.10 0.63 -11.28
N GLN A 337 37.57 0.19 -10.12
CA GLN A 337 37.36 -1.19 -9.64
C GLN A 337 35.89 -1.52 -9.37
N MET A 338 35.06 -0.50 -9.08
CA MET A 338 33.62 -0.63 -8.90
C MET A 338 32.84 -0.54 -10.21
N ALA A 339 33.51 -0.43 -11.35
CA ALA A 339 32.94 -0.24 -12.69
C ALA A 339 32.01 0.98 -12.79
N ALA A 340 32.28 2.03 -12.05
CA ALA A 340 31.56 3.29 -12.12
C ALA A 340 32.24 4.21 -13.15
N ASP A 341 31.43 4.82 -14.02
CA ASP A 341 31.93 5.88 -14.93
C ASP A 341 32.39 7.10 -14.11
N VAL A 342 33.65 7.41 -14.18
CA VAL A 342 34.23 8.57 -13.47
C VAL A 342 34.25 9.79 -14.37
N LEU A 343 33.67 10.88 -13.93
CA LEU A 343 33.74 12.18 -14.54
C LEU A 343 34.69 13.07 -13.68
N ASP A 344 35.92 13.27 -14.14
CA ASP A 344 36.88 14.14 -13.46
C ASP A 344 36.68 15.57 -13.87
N VAL A 345 36.51 16.46 -12.88
CA VAL A 345 36.52 17.92 -13.09
C VAL A 345 37.52 18.53 -12.18
N THR A 346 38.60 19.06 -12.77
CA THR A 346 39.56 19.88 -12.06
C THR A 346 39.04 21.31 -11.98
N VAL A 347 38.80 21.85 -10.78
CA VAL A 347 38.21 23.17 -10.60
C VAL A 347 39.25 24.15 -10.00
N GLY A 348 39.63 25.15 -10.76
CA GLY A 348 40.49 26.24 -10.28
C GLY A 348 39.75 27.23 -9.35
N LYS A 349 38.44 27.40 -9.49
CA LYS A 349 37.51 28.10 -8.56
C LYS A 349 36.18 27.41 -8.63
N VAL A 350 35.66 27.02 -7.49
CA VAL A 350 34.43 26.20 -7.35
C VAL A 350 33.17 26.94 -7.88
N THR A 351 33.19 28.25 -7.99
CA THR A 351 31.98 29.05 -8.28
C THR A 351 31.53 29.08 -9.74
N ASP A 352 32.42 28.84 -10.72
CA ASP A 352 32.05 29.13 -12.11
C ASP A 352 31.71 27.92 -12.99
N LYS A 353 31.93 26.69 -12.51
CA LYS A 353 31.64 25.45 -13.29
C LYS A 353 30.59 24.54 -12.70
N VAL A 354 30.24 24.71 -11.43
CA VAL A 354 29.21 23.85 -10.79
C VAL A 354 27.79 24.32 -11.13
N THR A 355 27.64 25.63 -11.41
CA THR A 355 26.34 26.21 -11.82
C THR A 355 25.86 25.82 -13.22
N GLY A 356 26.72 25.28 -14.08
CA GLY A 356 26.35 24.80 -15.43
C GLY A 356 26.06 23.30 -15.54
N LEU A 357 26.06 22.56 -14.41
CA LEU A 357 25.87 21.10 -14.37
C LEU A 357 24.67 20.67 -13.55
N ILE A 358 23.88 21.62 -13.06
CA ILE A 358 22.67 21.38 -12.25
C ILE A 358 21.37 21.59 -13.05
N ASP A 359 21.46 21.90 -14.35
CA ASP A 359 20.31 21.97 -15.27
C ASP A 359 20.01 20.62 -15.90
#